data_5b504e914c5675232bf450b763ee4734
#
_entry.id   5b504e914c5675232bf450b763ee4734
#
_cell.length_a   1.000
_cell.length_b   1.000
_cell.length_c   1.000
_cell.angle_alpha   90.00
_cell.angle_beta   90.00
_cell.angle_gamma   90.00
#
_symmetry.space_group_name_H-M   'P 1'
#
loop_
_entity.id
_entity.type
_entity.pdbx_description
1 polymer ?
#
loop_
_entity_poly.entity_id
_entity_poly.type
_entity_poly.pdbx_seq_one_letter_code
_entity_poly.pdbx_strand_id
1 'polypeptide(L)'
;MKLGTNCALLVVDIQQEDFQTMTVDNLGDPAWDCIRSARRVLDVFRARRLPVIHIQEAHRADHVDFGRELDGAEGLHCLEDSPGTDFAWLTYPLPGEYRVVKRRYSAFFGTDLEILLRGLHVDTLVLVGGLTDVCIHYTAADAHQ
;
A
#
# COMPACT_ATOMS: atom_id res chain seq x y z
N MET A 1 -1.46 24.49 -6.95
CA MET A 1 -0.56 23.78 -6.01
C MET A 1 0.72 23.42 -6.77
N LYS A 2 1.90 23.85 -6.31
CA LYS A 2 3.15 23.34 -6.85
C LYS A 2 3.42 21.98 -6.15
N LEU A 3 3.51 20.91 -6.91
CA LEU A 3 4.08 19.66 -6.41
C LEU A 3 5.57 19.92 -6.11
N GLY A 4 6.06 19.30 -5.05
CA GLY A 4 7.51 19.30 -4.77
C GLY A 4 8.30 18.62 -5.89
N THR A 5 9.60 18.68 -5.78
CA THR A 5 10.51 18.16 -6.81
C THR A 5 10.90 16.70 -6.57
N ASN A 6 10.78 16.23 -5.33
CA ASN A 6 11.18 14.88 -4.89
C ASN A 6 9.95 14.06 -4.49
N CYS A 7 9.25 13.52 -5.49
CA CYS A 7 8.05 12.74 -5.27
C CYS A 7 8.37 11.25 -5.03
N ALA A 8 7.63 10.62 -4.11
CA ALA A 8 7.57 9.17 -3.97
C ALA A 8 6.14 8.66 -4.12
N LEU A 9 5.99 7.41 -4.57
CA LEU A 9 4.72 6.70 -4.63
C LEU A 9 4.62 5.76 -3.44
N LEU A 10 3.51 5.83 -2.70
CA LEU A 10 3.08 4.80 -1.76
C LEU A 10 2.00 3.94 -2.44
N VAL A 11 2.28 2.66 -2.56
CA VAL A 11 1.31 1.64 -3.01
C VAL A 11 0.78 0.96 -1.76
N VAL A 12 -0.41 1.36 -1.30
CA VAL A 12 -0.94 1.04 0.03
C VAL A 12 -1.89 -0.15 -0.06
N ASP A 13 -1.54 -1.23 0.62
CA ASP A 13 -2.37 -2.42 0.86
C ASP A 13 -3.02 -3.01 -0.41
N ILE A 14 -2.29 -3.02 -1.53
CA ILE A 14 -2.72 -3.75 -2.73
C ILE A 14 -2.21 -5.18 -2.61
N GLN A 15 -2.95 -6.01 -1.86
CA GLN A 15 -2.58 -7.36 -1.49
C GLN A 15 -3.46 -8.41 -2.19
N GLN A 16 -2.96 -9.63 -2.31
CA GLN A 16 -3.60 -10.69 -3.08
C GLN A 16 -4.98 -11.07 -2.53
N GLU A 17 -5.23 -10.86 -1.24
CA GLU A 17 -6.50 -11.17 -0.58
C GLU A 17 -7.70 -10.51 -1.27
N ASP A 18 -7.55 -9.25 -1.69
CA ASP A 18 -8.60 -8.48 -2.37
C ASP A 18 -8.73 -8.83 -3.86
N PHE A 19 -7.75 -9.55 -4.43
CA PHE A 19 -7.63 -9.80 -5.86
C PHE A 19 -7.51 -11.29 -6.22
N GLN A 20 -7.98 -12.18 -5.36
CA GLN A 20 -7.83 -13.64 -5.51
C GLN A 20 -8.43 -14.18 -6.81
N THR A 21 -9.51 -13.58 -7.30
CA THR A 21 -10.17 -14.01 -8.53
C THR A 21 -9.71 -13.27 -9.79
N MET A 22 -8.77 -12.33 -9.62
CA MET A 22 -8.18 -11.59 -10.74
C MET A 22 -7.19 -12.46 -11.51
N THR A 23 -7.41 -12.56 -12.81
CA THR A 23 -6.55 -13.32 -13.74
C THR A 23 -6.21 -12.47 -14.97
N VAL A 24 -5.27 -12.92 -15.77
CA VAL A 24 -4.94 -12.27 -17.04
C VAL A 24 -6.15 -12.22 -17.97
N ASP A 25 -6.97 -13.28 -17.98
CA ASP A 25 -8.11 -13.40 -18.88
C ASP A 25 -9.27 -12.47 -18.52
N ASN A 26 -9.45 -12.16 -17.23
CA ASN A 26 -10.52 -11.27 -16.77
C ASN A 26 -10.03 -9.87 -16.37
N LEU A 27 -8.79 -9.53 -16.64
CA LEU A 27 -8.20 -8.24 -16.25
C LEU A 27 -8.95 -7.03 -16.84
N GLY A 28 -9.70 -7.21 -17.92
CA GLY A 28 -10.54 -6.19 -18.53
C GLY A 28 -11.85 -5.90 -17.78
N ASP A 29 -12.22 -6.69 -16.77
CA ASP A 29 -13.45 -6.49 -16.00
C ASP A 29 -13.40 -5.15 -15.24
N PRO A 30 -14.50 -4.36 -15.25
CA PRO A 30 -14.62 -3.14 -14.45
C PRO A 30 -14.32 -3.32 -12.95
N ALA A 31 -14.53 -4.51 -12.37
CA ALA A 31 -14.16 -4.82 -11.00
C ALA A 31 -12.68 -4.53 -10.68
N TRP A 32 -11.82 -4.60 -11.69
CA TRP A 32 -10.37 -4.38 -11.55
C TRP A 32 -9.89 -2.98 -11.95
N ASP A 33 -10.80 -2.02 -12.17
CA ASP A 33 -10.42 -0.65 -12.58
C ASP A 33 -9.53 0.04 -11.55
N CYS A 34 -9.73 -0.20 -10.27
CA CYS A 34 -8.94 0.39 -9.19
C CYS A 34 -7.47 -0.05 -9.29
N ILE A 35 -7.20 -1.34 -9.35
CA ILE A 35 -5.82 -1.86 -9.41
C ILE A 35 -5.15 -1.54 -10.76
N ARG A 36 -5.90 -1.55 -11.87
CA ARG A 36 -5.37 -1.10 -13.17
C ARG A 36 -4.98 0.38 -13.15
N SER A 37 -5.75 1.21 -12.44
CA SER A 37 -5.44 2.63 -12.28
C SER A 37 -4.20 2.83 -11.42
N ALA A 38 -4.09 2.11 -10.30
CA ALA A 38 -2.90 2.10 -9.46
C ALA A 38 -1.66 1.64 -10.27
N ARG A 39 -1.81 0.59 -11.08
CA ARG A 39 -0.74 0.10 -11.95
C ARG A 39 -0.28 1.17 -12.96
N ARG A 40 -1.17 1.93 -13.57
CA ARG A 40 -0.79 3.02 -14.49
C ARG A 40 0.06 4.09 -13.79
N VAL A 41 -0.30 4.47 -12.57
CA VAL A 41 0.50 5.42 -11.77
C VAL A 41 1.86 4.82 -11.43
N LEU A 42 1.89 3.58 -10.98
CA LEU A 42 3.11 2.83 -10.66
C LEU A 42 4.07 2.77 -11.86
N ASP A 43 3.57 2.48 -13.07
CA ASP A 43 4.38 2.43 -14.28
C ASP A 43 5.00 3.80 -14.61
N VAL A 44 4.31 4.91 -14.33
CA VAL A 44 4.86 6.26 -14.50
C VAL A 44 6.05 6.50 -13.55
N PHE A 45 5.92 6.11 -12.27
CA PHE A 45 7.01 6.25 -11.30
C PHE A 45 8.21 5.38 -11.67
N ARG A 46 7.96 4.12 -12.05
CA ARG A 46 8.99 3.19 -12.53
C ARG A 46 9.74 3.72 -13.77
N ALA A 47 9.01 4.19 -14.77
CA ALA A 47 9.59 4.75 -16.00
C ALA A 47 10.46 5.98 -15.72
N ARG A 48 10.12 6.77 -14.71
CA ARG A 48 10.86 7.96 -14.28
C ARG A 48 11.93 7.67 -13.23
N ARG A 49 12.06 6.42 -12.78
CA ARG A 49 12.98 5.98 -11.72
C ARG A 49 12.78 6.78 -10.42
N LEU A 50 11.56 7.14 -10.12
CA LEU A 50 11.18 7.77 -8.87
C LEU A 50 10.98 6.70 -7.79
N PRO A 51 11.18 7.04 -6.50
CA PRO A 51 10.99 6.10 -5.40
C PRO A 51 9.57 5.52 -5.39
N VAL A 52 9.50 4.19 -5.25
CA VAL A 52 8.26 3.44 -5.03
C VAL A 52 8.40 2.68 -3.71
N ILE A 53 7.39 2.82 -2.87
CA ILE A 53 7.32 2.19 -1.55
C ILE A 53 6.00 1.41 -1.48
N HIS A 54 6.09 0.11 -1.35
CA HIS A 54 4.94 -0.76 -1.17
C HIS A 54 4.66 -0.91 0.32
N ILE A 55 3.45 -0.56 0.72
CA ILE A 55 2.95 -0.73 2.07
C ILE A 55 2.16 -2.03 2.11
N GLN A 56 2.46 -2.86 3.08
CA GLN A 56 1.81 -4.15 3.31
C GLN A 56 1.24 -4.18 4.71
N GLU A 57 -0.04 -4.41 4.85
CA GLU A 57 -0.63 -4.77 6.13
C GLU A 57 -0.37 -6.24 6.42
N ALA A 58 0.13 -6.55 7.61
CA ALA A 58 0.32 -7.92 8.02
C ALA A 58 0.21 -8.06 9.54
N HIS A 59 -0.55 -9.02 10.02
CA HIS A 59 -0.78 -9.31 11.43
C HIS A 59 -0.21 -10.66 11.82
N ARG A 60 0.22 -10.78 13.08
CA ARG A 60 0.75 -12.05 13.58
C ARG A 60 -0.32 -13.13 13.62
N ALA A 61 0.10 -14.37 13.40
CA ALA A 61 -0.80 -15.52 13.36
C ALA A 61 -1.54 -15.76 14.70
N ASP A 62 -0.99 -15.30 15.84
CA ASP A 62 -1.62 -15.37 17.17
C ASP A 62 -2.56 -14.18 17.46
N HIS A 63 -2.73 -13.27 16.50
CA HIS A 63 -3.62 -12.12 16.54
C HIS A 63 -3.30 -11.07 17.62
N VAL A 64 -2.14 -11.14 18.29
CA VAL A 64 -1.79 -10.29 19.43
C VAL A 64 -1.62 -8.82 19.07
N ASP A 65 -1.42 -8.52 17.79
CA ASP A 65 -1.15 -7.18 17.27
C ASP A 65 -2.30 -6.55 16.48
N PHE A 66 -3.47 -7.18 16.47
CA PHE A 66 -4.67 -6.50 16.00
C PHE A 66 -5.02 -5.31 16.92
N GLY A 67 -5.59 -4.27 16.33
CA GLY A 67 -6.08 -3.09 17.03
C GLY A 67 -7.60 -3.10 17.17
N ARG A 68 -8.18 -1.91 17.04
CA ARG A 68 -9.62 -1.70 17.19
C ARG A 68 -10.43 -1.99 15.94
N GLU A 69 -9.79 -2.34 14.84
CA GLU A 69 -10.44 -2.77 13.60
C GLU A 69 -11.39 -3.96 13.84
N LEU A 70 -11.06 -4.84 14.78
CA LEU A 70 -11.91 -5.97 15.16
C LEU A 70 -13.11 -5.58 16.04
N ASP A 71 -13.16 -4.34 16.53
CA ASP A 71 -14.33 -3.83 17.28
C ASP A 71 -15.53 -3.54 16.35
N GLY A 72 -15.29 -3.44 15.05
CA GLY A 72 -16.28 -3.12 14.01
C GLY A 72 -16.72 -4.32 13.17
N ALA A 73 -16.85 -4.10 11.88
CA ALA A 73 -17.28 -5.11 10.93
C ALA A 73 -16.11 -5.89 10.28
N GLU A 74 -14.87 -5.52 10.57
CA GLU A 74 -13.71 -6.17 10.01
C GLU A 74 -13.44 -7.50 10.72
N GLY A 75 -13.24 -8.56 9.96
CA GLY A 75 -12.81 -9.85 10.48
C GLY A 75 -11.29 -9.97 10.55
N LEU A 76 -10.78 -11.14 10.91
CA LEU A 76 -9.36 -11.44 10.79
C LEU A 76 -8.94 -11.37 9.32
N HIS A 77 -7.90 -10.62 9.03
CA HIS A 77 -7.39 -10.36 7.69
C HIS A 77 -5.86 -10.21 7.71
N CYS A 78 -5.24 -10.25 6.57
CA CYS A 78 -3.82 -9.98 6.38
C CYS A 78 -2.91 -10.73 7.38
N LEU A 79 -3.20 -12.01 7.69
CA LEU A 79 -2.36 -12.78 8.60
C LEU A 79 -1.01 -13.10 7.95
N GLU A 80 0.08 -12.97 8.71
CA GLU A 80 1.40 -13.45 8.30
C GLU A 80 1.28 -14.92 7.86
N ASP A 81 2.06 -15.31 6.87
CA ASP A 81 2.05 -16.65 6.27
C ASP A 81 0.77 -17.01 5.47
N SER A 82 -0.23 -16.14 5.40
CA SER A 82 -1.35 -16.32 4.48
C SER A 82 -0.96 -15.90 3.06
N PRO A 83 -1.23 -16.72 2.04
CA PRO A 83 -0.98 -16.33 0.65
C PRO A 83 -1.70 -15.05 0.21
N GLY A 84 -2.83 -14.74 0.87
CA GLY A 84 -3.59 -13.51 0.62
C GLY A 84 -2.87 -12.25 1.06
N THR A 85 -1.99 -12.35 2.04
CA THR A 85 -1.23 -11.21 2.60
C THR A 85 -0.11 -10.74 1.67
N ASP A 86 0.34 -11.56 0.72
CA ASP A 86 1.33 -11.14 -0.27
C ASP A 86 0.78 -10.05 -1.19
N PHE A 87 1.68 -9.33 -1.85
CA PHE A 87 1.30 -8.28 -2.81
C PHE A 87 0.56 -8.84 -4.02
N ALA A 88 -0.44 -8.12 -4.51
CA ALA A 88 -1.15 -8.49 -5.71
C ALA A 88 -0.21 -8.53 -6.92
N TRP A 89 -0.31 -9.58 -7.74
CA TRP A 89 0.62 -9.85 -8.83
C TRP A 89 0.75 -8.69 -9.84
N LEU A 90 -0.33 -7.94 -10.10
CA LEU A 90 -0.34 -6.85 -11.07
C LEU A 90 0.53 -5.67 -10.64
N THR A 91 0.65 -5.43 -9.33
CA THR A 91 1.43 -4.32 -8.73
C THR A 91 2.63 -4.81 -7.93
N TYR A 92 3.01 -6.07 -8.10
CA TYR A 92 4.08 -6.69 -7.31
C TYR A 92 5.37 -5.85 -7.28
N PRO A 93 6.01 -5.72 -6.12
CA PRO A 93 7.24 -4.97 -5.96
C PRO A 93 8.38 -5.52 -6.84
N LEU A 94 9.07 -4.64 -7.56
CA LEU A 94 10.27 -4.99 -8.31
C LEU A 94 11.54 -4.93 -7.44
N PRO A 95 12.62 -5.61 -7.83
CA PRO A 95 13.92 -5.46 -7.17
C PRO A 95 14.36 -3.99 -7.11
N GLY A 96 14.70 -3.52 -5.91
CA GLY A 96 15.08 -2.13 -5.67
C GLY A 96 13.93 -1.19 -5.25
N GLU A 97 12.68 -1.65 -5.29
CA GLU A 97 11.56 -0.94 -4.67
C GLU A 97 11.49 -1.27 -3.17
N TYR A 98 11.06 -0.29 -2.38
CA TYR A 98 10.99 -0.43 -0.93
C TYR A 98 9.72 -1.13 -0.48
N ARG A 99 9.78 -1.79 0.68
CA ARG A 99 8.64 -2.44 1.32
C ARG A 99 8.61 -2.03 2.78
N VAL A 100 7.43 -1.64 3.25
CA VAL A 100 7.17 -1.30 4.65
C VAL A 100 5.97 -2.11 5.12
N VAL A 101 6.13 -2.82 6.22
CA VAL A 101 5.06 -3.59 6.84
C VAL A 101 4.44 -2.78 7.95
N LYS A 102 3.11 -2.64 7.94
CA LYS A 102 2.34 -1.94 8.95
C LYS A 102 1.38 -2.88 9.69
N ARG A 103 0.98 -2.48 10.88
CA ARG A 103 0.04 -3.18 11.77
C ARG A 103 -1.18 -2.31 12.11
N ARG A 104 -1.29 -1.12 11.53
CA ARG A 104 -2.36 -0.15 11.75
C ARG A 104 -2.70 0.54 10.45
N TYR A 105 -3.81 1.25 10.42
CA TYR A 105 -4.29 1.93 9.22
C TYR A 105 -3.24 2.87 8.61
N SER A 106 -2.63 3.72 9.44
CA SER A 106 -1.56 4.60 8.94
C SER A 106 -0.26 3.84 8.70
N ALA A 107 0.33 4.06 7.54
CA ALA A 107 1.64 3.53 7.18
C ALA A 107 2.79 4.16 7.99
N PHE A 108 2.55 5.25 8.72
CA PHE A 108 3.53 5.87 9.61
C PHE A 108 3.53 5.27 11.01
N PHE A 109 2.39 4.71 11.45
CA PHE A 109 2.26 4.26 12.83
C PHE A 109 3.07 3.00 13.11
N GLY A 110 4.12 3.14 13.92
CA GLY A 110 4.96 2.01 14.34
C GLY A 110 5.81 1.38 13.25
N THR A 111 6.08 2.13 12.16
CA THR A 111 6.91 1.70 11.04
C THR A 111 8.16 2.58 10.89
N ASP A 112 9.03 2.23 9.96
CA ASP A 112 10.20 3.03 9.59
C ASP A 112 9.95 3.94 8.37
N LEU A 113 8.69 4.11 7.94
CA LEU A 113 8.37 4.87 6.73
C LEU A 113 8.90 6.31 6.78
N GLU A 114 8.77 7.00 7.91
CA GLU A 114 9.26 8.38 8.05
C GLU A 114 10.79 8.44 7.90
N ILE A 115 11.51 7.49 8.48
CA ILE A 115 12.98 7.40 8.37
C ILE A 115 13.37 7.20 6.90
N LEU A 116 12.67 6.30 6.20
CA LEU A 116 12.89 6.03 4.79
C LEU A 116 12.64 7.28 3.92
N LEU A 117 11.52 7.96 4.10
CA LEU A 117 11.17 9.16 3.34
C LEU A 117 12.17 10.30 3.55
N ARG A 118 12.63 10.51 4.79
CA ARG A 118 13.66 11.49 5.10
C ARG A 118 15.00 11.12 4.44
N GLY A 119 15.39 9.85 4.48
CA GLY A 119 16.59 9.36 3.81
C GLY A 119 16.57 9.54 2.29
N LEU A 120 15.38 9.43 1.69
CA LEU A 120 15.15 9.66 0.26
C LEU A 120 14.93 11.15 -0.09
N HIS A 121 14.92 12.05 0.89
CA HIS A 121 14.65 13.48 0.72
C HIS A 121 13.31 13.76 0.04
N VAL A 122 12.29 12.95 0.32
CA VAL A 122 10.94 13.09 -0.27
C VAL A 122 10.25 14.31 0.33
N ASP A 123 9.65 15.13 -0.54
CA ASP A 123 8.86 16.31 -0.17
C ASP A 123 7.38 16.18 -0.61
N THR A 124 7.07 15.21 -1.44
CA THR A 124 5.72 15.01 -1.98
C THR A 124 5.41 13.52 -2.06
N LEU A 125 4.25 13.13 -1.53
CA LEU A 125 3.75 11.77 -1.64
C LEU A 125 2.56 11.69 -2.61
N VAL A 126 2.58 10.67 -3.45
CA VAL A 126 1.42 10.21 -4.21
C VAL A 126 1.00 8.88 -3.62
N LEU A 127 -0.27 8.73 -3.28
CA LEU A 127 -0.82 7.52 -2.68
C LEU A 127 -1.77 6.84 -3.65
N VAL A 128 -1.63 5.54 -3.81
CA VAL A 128 -2.57 4.65 -4.52
C VAL A 128 -2.82 3.43 -3.67
N GLY A 129 -4.00 2.85 -3.75
CA GLY A 129 -4.34 1.63 -2.98
C GLY A 129 -5.68 1.74 -2.28
N GLY A 130 -5.85 1.04 -1.18
CA GLY A 130 -7.10 0.91 -0.44
C GLY A 130 -6.93 0.84 1.09
N LEU A 131 -8.00 1.01 1.84
CA LEU A 131 -9.24 1.66 1.42
C LEU A 131 -9.09 3.17 1.50
N THR A 132 -9.83 3.91 0.65
CA THR A 132 -9.68 5.38 0.55
C THR A 132 -9.97 6.11 1.85
N ASP A 133 -10.98 5.67 2.58
CA ASP A 133 -11.47 6.26 3.83
C ASP A 133 -10.80 5.68 5.08
N VAL A 134 -9.92 4.70 4.93
CA VAL A 134 -9.20 4.04 6.02
C VAL A 134 -7.69 4.23 5.82
N CYS A 135 -6.97 3.24 5.30
CA CYS A 135 -5.49 3.26 5.26
C CYS A 135 -4.93 4.44 4.45
N ILE A 136 -5.55 4.79 3.31
CA ILE A 136 -5.17 5.96 2.52
C ILE A 136 -5.41 7.24 3.33
N HIS A 137 -6.59 7.38 3.94
CA HIS A 137 -6.95 8.57 4.73
C HIS A 137 -5.99 8.80 5.90
N TYR A 138 -5.80 7.77 6.75
CA TYR A 138 -4.93 7.88 7.93
C TYR A 138 -3.46 8.14 7.54
N THR A 139 -2.98 7.46 6.49
CA THR A 139 -1.62 7.69 5.99
C THR A 139 -1.45 9.10 5.43
N ALA A 140 -2.43 9.61 4.68
CA ALA A 140 -2.38 10.97 4.14
C ALA A 140 -2.47 12.03 5.25
N ALA A 141 -3.26 11.80 6.29
CA ALA A 141 -3.37 12.70 7.43
C ALA A 141 -2.04 12.81 8.21
N ASP A 142 -1.38 11.68 8.47
CA ASP A 142 -0.09 11.67 9.15
C ASP A 142 1.02 12.27 8.28
N ALA A 143 1.00 12.01 6.97
CA ALA A 143 1.95 12.60 6.03
C ALA A 143 1.85 14.13 5.94
N HIS A 144 0.67 14.70 6.24
CA HIS A 144 0.42 16.14 6.16
C HIS A 144 0.94 16.89 7.41
N GLN A 145 1.11 16.23 8.53
CA GLN A 145 1.57 16.84 9.80
C GLN A 145 3.11 16.95 9.86
#